data_0351b52ba71cf33a3544c59fba6a89d9
#
_entry.id   0351b52ba71cf33a3544c59fba6a89d9
#
_cell.length_a   1.000
_cell.length_b   1.000
_cell.length_c   1.000
_cell.angle_alpha   90.00
_cell.angle_beta   90.00
_cell.angle_gamma   90.00
#
_symmetry.space_group_name_H-M   'P 1'
#
loop_
_entity.id
_entity.type
_entity.pdbx_description
1 polymer ?
#
loop_
_entity_poly.entity_id
_entity_poly.type
_entity_poly.pdbx_seq_one_letter_code
_entity_poly.pdbx_strand_id
1 'polypeptide(L)'
;MSNLNSTEIITPHLLEATNLHKSYRISSQLLHVLSGASLKLKAGEMLGIIGASGVGKSTLLHVLGGLDYPEKGQVLFRGDNICSKGSEYLESFRNQRVGFVFQFFNLLSDFTALENAMFPALIGR
;
A
#
# COMPACT_ATOMS: atom_id res chain seq x y z
N MET A 1 12.76 -35.49 -30.12
CA MET A 1 13.29 -34.28 -29.45
C MET A 1 12.12 -33.41 -29.03
N SER A 2 11.74 -33.53 -27.82
CA SER A 2 10.66 -32.72 -27.25
C SER A 2 11.27 -31.45 -26.69
N ASN A 3 11.12 -30.33 -27.37
CA ASN A 3 11.33 -29.02 -26.77
C ASN A 3 10.17 -28.76 -25.83
N LEU A 4 10.34 -29.15 -24.58
CA LEU A 4 9.52 -28.65 -23.51
C LEU A 4 9.90 -27.19 -23.30
N ASN A 5 9.25 -26.31 -24.02
CA ASN A 5 9.14 -24.92 -23.61
C ASN A 5 8.41 -24.94 -22.28
N SER A 6 9.17 -24.96 -21.20
CA SER A 6 8.68 -24.60 -19.88
C SER A 6 8.30 -23.11 -19.97
N THR A 7 7.07 -22.86 -20.36
CA THR A 7 6.47 -21.56 -20.13
C THR A 7 6.38 -21.47 -18.61
N GLU A 8 7.39 -20.87 -17.97
CA GLU A 8 7.25 -20.42 -16.60
C GLU A 8 6.00 -19.54 -16.59
N ILE A 9 4.95 -20.07 -15.98
CA ILE A 9 3.78 -19.27 -15.66
C ILE A 9 4.27 -18.26 -14.65
N ILE A 10 4.71 -17.11 -15.14
CA ILE A 10 5.03 -15.96 -14.30
C ILE A 10 3.69 -15.55 -13.70
N THR A 11 3.40 -16.07 -12.51
CA THR A 11 2.24 -15.60 -11.73
C THR A 11 2.49 -14.13 -11.46
N PRO A 12 1.71 -13.22 -12.01
CA PRO A 12 1.94 -11.80 -11.83
C PRO A 12 1.84 -11.47 -10.35
N HIS A 13 2.75 -10.63 -9.85
CA HIS A 13 2.68 -10.16 -8.48
C HIS A 13 1.37 -9.39 -8.28
N LEU A 14 0.70 -9.64 -7.17
CA LEU A 14 -0.51 -8.93 -6.81
C LEU A 14 -0.19 -7.46 -6.50
N LEU A 15 0.90 -7.26 -5.75
CA LEU A 15 1.41 -5.94 -5.38
C LEU A 15 2.92 -5.91 -5.61
N GLU A 16 3.39 -4.86 -6.24
CA GLU A 16 4.82 -4.64 -6.47
C GLU A 16 5.16 -3.18 -6.16
N ALA A 17 6.16 -2.99 -5.32
CA ALA A 17 6.73 -1.68 -5.04
C ALA A 17 8.16 -1.64 -5.51
N THR A 18 8.54 -0.58 -6.20
CA THR A 18 9.87 -0.42 -6.77
C THR A 18 10.46 0.93 -6.40
N ASN A 19 11.62 0.89 -5.75
CA ASN A 19 12.46 2.06 -5.47
C ASN A 19 11.70 3.20 -4.79
N LEU A 20 10.92 2.90 -3.75
CA LEU A 20 10.11 3.89 -3.04
C LEU A 20 10.99 4.82 -2.21
N HIS A 21 10.78 6.11 -2.38
CA HIS A 21 11.36 7.18 -1.56
C HIS A 21 10.25 8.00 -0.92
N LYS A 22 10.43 8.30 0.35
CA LYS A 22 9.52 9.18 1.09
C LYS A 22 10.28 9.92 2.18
N SER A 23 10.01 11.21 2.28
CA SER A 23 10.57 12.07 3.30
C SER A 23 9.48 12.89 3.97
N TYR A 24 9.69 13.28 5.20
CA TYR A 24 8.82 14.20 5.92
C TYR A 24 9.62 15.38 6.43
N ARG A 25 9.04 16.55 6.36
CA ARG A 25 9.63 17.75 6.95
C ARG A 25 9.16 17.89 8.40
N ILE A 26 10.12 17.86 9.31
CA ILE A 26 9.87 18.10 10.74
C ILE A 26 10.61 19.38 11.12
N SER A 27 9.87 20.47 11.36
CA SER A 27 10.44 21.82 11.56
C SER A 27 11.30 22.23 10.36
N SER A 28 12.60 22.42 10.56
CA SER A 28 13.56 22.81 9.52
C SER A 28 14.33 21.61 8.91
N GLN A 29 14.14 20.39 9.44
CA GLN A 29 14.87 19.21 9.01
C GLN A 29 14.03 18.34 8.09
N LEU A 30 14.68 17.76 7.07
CA LEU A 30 14.10 16.74 6.20
C LEU A 30 14.49 15.36 6.72
N LEU A 31 13.50 14.57 7.09
CA LEU A 31 13.69 13.19 7.54
C LEU A 31 13.37 12.23 6.38
N HIS A 32 14.40 11.57 5.86
CA HIS A 32 14.24 10.52 4.87
C HIS A 32 13.79 9.23 5.55
N VAL A 33 12.57 8.76 5.24
CA VAL A 33 11.96 7.61 5.89
C VAL A 33 12.03 6.37 5.00
N LEU A 34 11.79 6.53 3.70
CA LEU A 34 12.01 5.47 2.70
C LEU A 34 13.12 5.92 1.74
N SER A 35 14.10 5.06 1.52
CA SER A 35 15.26 5.35 0.68
C SER A 35 15.53 4.18 -0.27
N GLY A 36 14.64 3.98 -1.23
CA GLY A 36 14.74 2.93 -2.24
C GLY A 36 14.10 1.60 -1.84
N ALA A 37 13.06 1.63 -1.00
CA ALA A 37 12.36 0.41 -0.59
C ALA A 37 11.68 -0.27 -1.77
N SER A 38 11.85 -1.59 -1.87
CA SER A 38 11.23 -2.41 -2.93
C SER A 38 10.73 -3.72 -2.34
N LEU A 39 9.58 -4.20 -2.83
CA LEU A 39 9.03 -5.50 -2.47
C LEU A 39 8.10 -6.02 -3.56
N LYS A 40 7.84 -7.32 -3.51
CA LYS A 40 6.88 -7.99 -4.37
C LYS A 40 6.04 -8.94 -3.52
N LEU A 41 4.74 -8.97 -3.77
CA LEU A 41 3.79 -9.80 -3.06
C LEU A 41 2.91 -10.55 -4.07
N LYS A 42 2.84 -11.86 -3.94
CA LYS A 42 1.95 -12.71 -4.75
C LYS A 42 0.58 -12.81 -4.11
N ALA A 43 -0.41 -13.18 -4.90
CA ALA A 43 -1.74 -13.50 -4.36
C ALA A 43 -1.66 -14.67 -3.36
N GLY A 44 -2.33 -14.52 -2.21
CA GLY A 44 -2.32 -15.51 -1.13
C GLY A 44 -1.06 -15.52 -0.26
N GLU A 45 -0.10 -14.66 -0.52
CA GLU A 45 1.15 -14.57 0.25
C GLU A 45 0.98 -13.68 1.49
N MET A 46 1.65 -14.06 2.58
CA MET A 46 1.82 -13.21 3.76
C MET A 46 3.27 -12.71 3.83
N LEU A 47 3.44 -11.40 3.94
CA LEU A 47 4.74 -10.76 4.04
C LEU A 47 4.88 -10.06 5.40
N GLY A 48 5.92 -10.42 6.16
CA GLY A 48 6.27 -9.74 7.39
C GLY A 48 7.29 -8.62 7.15
N ILE A 49 7.00 -7.42 7.67
CA ILE A 49 7.91 -6.29 7.67
C ILE A 49 8.40 -6.07 9.09
N ILE A 50 9.68 -6.33 9.32
CA ILE A 50 10.31 -6.24 10.65
C ILE A 50 11.40 -5.15 10.65
N GLY A 51 11.59 -4.54 11.80
CA GLY A 51 12.61 -3.51 11.99
C GLY A 51 12.39 -2.74 13.28
N ALA A 52 13.37 -1.93 13.67
CA ALA A 52 13.28 -1.07 14.85
C ALA A 52 12.14 -0.06 14.73
N SER A 53 11.68 0.47 15.87
CA SER A 53 10.69 1.56 15.87
C SER A 53 11.22 2.78 15.12
N GLY A 54 10.38 3.43 14.32
CA GLY A 54 10.73 4.65 13.59
C GLY A 54 11.53 4.45 12.29
N VAL A 55 11.76 3.21 11.83
CA VAL A 55 12.50 2.95 10.56
C VAL A 55 11.64 3.08 9.29
N GLY A 56 10.35 3.42 9.41
CA GLY A 56 9.47 3.65 8.25
C GLY A 56 8.54 2.51 7.88
N LYS A 57 8.35 1.51 8.76
CA LYS A 57 7.42 0.38 8.50
C LYS A 57 5.98 0.84 8.23
N SER A 58 5.44 1.73 9.09
CA SER A 58 4.09 2.28 8.91
C SER A 58 3.99 3.14 7.66
N THR A 59 5.00 3.96 7.38
CA THR A 59 5.07 4.75 6.14
C THR A 59 5.04 3.86 4.91
N LEU A 60 5.79 2.77 4.92
CA LEU A 60 5.79 1.80 3.81
C LEU A 60 4.38 1.22 3.61
N LEU A 61 3.71 0.78 4.68
CA LEU A 61 2.34 0.27 4.60
C LEU A 61 1.35 1.32 4.09
N HIS A 62 1.48 2.58 4.51
CA HIS A 62 0.63 3.68 4.03
C HIS A 62 0.81 3.93 2.52
N VAL A 63 2.05 3.92 2.05
CA VAL A 63 2.34 4.07 0.61
C VAL A 63 1.83 2.88 -0.20
N LEU A 64 2.05 1.65 0.27
CA LEU A 64 1.56 0.44 -0.38
C LEU A 64 0.03 0.38 -0.47
N GLY A 65 -0.64 0.87 0.55
CA GLY A 65 -2.11 0.91 0.61
C GLY A 65 -2.74 2.15 -0.02
N GLY A 66 -1.96 3.06 -0.59
CA GLY A 66 -2.46 4.27 -1.23
C GLY A 66 -2.97 5.33 -0.27
N LEU A 67 -2.59 5.29 1.03
CA LEU A 67 -2.88 6.35 1.99
C LEU A 67 -1.93 7.54 1.86
N ASP A 68 -0.74 7.29 1.32
CA ASP A 68 0.26 8.32 1.08
C ASP A 68 0.93 8.08 -0.28
N TYR A 69 1.55 9.11 -0.83
CA TYR A 69 2.25 9.05 -2.12
C TYR A 69 3.76 8.95 -1.90
N PRO A 70 4.45 8.10 -2.67
CA PRO A 70 5.91 8.13 -2.70
C PRO A 70 6.40 9.39 -3.45
N GLU A 71 7.54 9.92 -3.06
CA GLU A 71 8.22 11.02 -3.78
C GLU A 71 8.88 10.51 -5.06
N LYS A 72 9.37 9.26 -5.00
CA LYS A 72 9.96 8.53 -6.13
C LYS A 72 9.59 7.05 -6.02
N GLY A 73 9.67 6.37 -7.15
CA GLY A 73 9.28 4.99 -7.27
C GLY A 73 7.82 4.82 -7.64
N GLN A 74 7.36 3.60 -7.60
CA GLN A 74 5.98 3.27 -7.99
C GLN A 74 5.44 2.10 -7.19
N VAL A 75 4.11 2.05 -7.07
CA VAL A 75 3.38 0.92 -6.51
C VAL A 75 2.43 0.41 -7.58
N LEU A 76 2.61 -0.84 -7.97
CA LEU A 76 1.77 -1.52 -8.95
C LEU A 76 0.83 -2.49 -8.23
N PHE A 77 -0.44 -2.40 -8.51
CA PHE A 77 -1.44 -3.39 -8.12
C PHE A 77 -1.94 -4.09 -9.38
N ARG A 78 -1.69 -5.40 -9.50
CA ARG A 78 -1.97 -6.20 -10.71
C ARG A 78 -1.40 -5.56 -11.99
N GLY A 79 -0.21 -4.97 -11.90
CA GLY A 79 0.45 -4.30 -13.01
C GLY A 79 0.07 -2.82 -13.22
N ASP A 80 -0.97 -2.33 -12.58
CA ASP A 80 -1.42 -0.94 -12.68
C ASP A 80 -0.77 -0.06 -11.62
N ASN A 81 -0.14 1.04 -12.02
CA ASN A 81 0.42 2.01 -11.08
C ASN A 81 -0.72 2.77 -10.38
N ILE A 82 -0.90 2.49 -9.09
CA ILE A 82 -2.00 3.08 -8.31
C ILE A 82 -1.86 4.58 -8.11
N CYS A 83 -0.63 5.10 -8.10
CA CYS A 83 -0.35 6.51 -7.84
C CYS A 83 -0.50 7.41 -9.08
N SER A 84 -0.55 6.83 -10.28
CA SER A 84 -0.62 7.59 -11.53
C SER A 84 -2.03 7.90 -12.02
N LYS A 85 -3.05 7.30 -11.39
CA LYS A 85 -4.44 7.35 -11.87
C LYS A 85 -5.32 8.42 -11.21
N GLY A 86 -4.76 9.23 -10.32
CA GLY A 86 -5.47 10.31 -9.62
C GLY A 86 -6.16 9.89 -8.33
N SER A 87 -6.72 10.88 -7.61
CA SER A 87 -7.27 10.70 -6.26
C SER A 87 -8.50 9.81 -6.23
N GLU A 88 -9.42 9.95 -7.18
CA GLU A 88 -10.65 9.13 -7.27
C GLU A 88 -10.33 7.64 -7.40
N TYR A 89 -9.34 7.30 -8.21
CA TYR A 89 -8.90 5.92 -8.32
C TYR A 89 -8.34 5.40 -6.99
N LEU A 90 -7.51 6.19 -6.29
CA LEU A 90 -6.95 5.79 -5.00
C LEU A 90 -8.02 5.63 -3.93
N GLU A 91 -9.04 6.48 -3.91
CA GLU A 91 -10.17 6.36 -3.00
C GLU A 91 -10.92 5.05 -3.23
N SER A 92 -11.24 4.74 -4.47
CA SER A 92 -11.88 3.48 -4.87
C SER A 92 -10.99 2.27 -4.55
N PHE A 93 -9.69 2.38 -4.83
CA PHE A 93 -8.71 1.34 -4.53
C PHE A 93 -8.67 1.03 -3.02
N ARG A 94 -8.56 2.05 -2.16
CA ARG A 94 -8.59 1.87 -0.70
C ARG A 94 -9.90 1.26 -0.22
N ASN A 95 -11.01 1.72 -0.76
CA ASN A 95 -12.33 1.26 -0.34
C ASN A 95 -12.60 -0.21 -0.73
N GLN A 96 -12.19 -0.61 -1.94
CA GLN A 96 -12.58 -1.89 -2.54
C GLN A 96 -11.50 -2.97 -2.51
N ARG A 97 -10.22 -2.61 -2.38
CA ARG A 97 -9.09 -3.51 -2.56
C ARG A 97 -8.19 -3.64 -1.34
N VAL A 98 -8.27 -2.71 -0.39
CA VAL A 98 -7.37 -2.66 0.76
C VAL A 98 -8.16 -2.66 2.05
N GLY A 99 -7.75 -3.49 3.00
CA GLY A 99 -8.18 -3.44 4.39
C GLY A 99 -7.00 -3.06 5.27
N PHE A 100 -7.18 -2.05 6.13
CA PHE A 100 -6.18 -1.65 7.11
C PHE A 100 -6.57 -2.10 8.51
N VAL A 101 -5.59 -2.60 9.25
CA VAL A 101 -5.66 -2.72 10.70
C VAL A 101 -4.60 -1.79 11.27
N PHE A 102 -5.04 -0.72 11.92
CA PHE A 102 -4.15 0.31 12.49
C PHE A 102 -3.71 -0.04 13.90
N GLN A 103 -2.58 0.52 14.33
CA GLN A 103 -2.12 0.44 15.71
C GLN A 103 -3.09 1.13 16.67
N PHE A 104 -3.70 2.24 16.25
CA PHE A 104 -4.77 2.95 16.95
C PHE A 104 -6.09 2.70 16.21
N PHE A 105 -7.20 2.76 16.92
CA PHE A 105 -8.51 2.34 16.40
C PHE A 105 -9.01 3.17 15.22
N ASN A 106 -8.63 4.44 15.11
CA ASN A 106 -9.06 5.38 14.06
C ASN A 106 -10.59 5.44 13.87
N LEU A 107 -11.34 5.26 14.96
CA LEU A 107 -12.78 5.35 14.95
C LEU A 107 -13.22 6.82 15.00
N LEU A 108 -14.33 7.10 14.31
CA LEU A 108 -15.01 8.39 14.41
C LEU A 108 -15.82 8.41 15.71
N SER A 109 -15.41 9.25 16.66
CA SER A 109 -15.94 9.28 18.03
C SER A 109 -17.41 9.70 18.13
N ASP A 110 -17.89 10.48 17.15
CA ASP A 110 -19.27 10.99 17.12
C ASP A 110 -20.28 9.97 16.57
N PHE A 111 -19.81 8.79 16.20
CA PHE A 111 -20.61 7.73 15.59
C PHE A 111 -20.54 6.44 16.40
N THR A 112 -21.62 5.67 16.35
CA THR A 112 -21.69 4.36 16.99
C THR A 112 -20.74 3.36 16.33
N ALA A 113 -20.50 2.22 16.99
CA ALA A 113 -19.70 1.13 16.43
C ALA A 113 -20.29 0.60 15.10
N LEU A 114 -21.63 0.50 15.02
CA LEU A 114 -22.31 0.07 13.81
C LEU A 114 -22.11 1.06 12.67
N GLU A 115 -22.29 2.35 12.93
CA GLU A 115 -22.06 3.40 11.93
C GLU A 115 -20.61 3.41 11.44
N ASN A 116 -19.63 3.32 12.34
CA ASN A 116 -18.21 3.18 11.96
C ASN A 116 -17.98 1.99 11.04
N ALA A 117 -18.58 0.84 11.33
CA ALA A 117 -18.46 -0.37 10.50
C ALA A 117 -19.17 -0.24 9.14
N MET A 118 -20.22 0.55 9.05
CA MET A 118 -21.02 0.74 7.82
C MET A 118 -20.39 1.74 6.84
N PHE A 119 -19.62 2.72 7.28
CA PHE A 119 -19.09 3.78 6.43
C PHE A 119 -18.38 3.30 5.16
N PRO A 120 -17.48 2.31 5.19
CA PRO A 120 -16.83 1.86 3.97
C PRO A 120 -17.80 1.36 2.91
N ALA A 121 -18.89 0.70 3.32
CA ALA A 121 -19.93 0.22 2.41
C ALA A 121 -20.81 1.34 1.86
N LEU A 122 -21.04 2.39 2.64
CA LEU A 122 -21.84 3.54 2.24
C LEU A 122 -21.09 4.45 1.25
N ILE A 123 -19.79 4.59 1.43
CA ILE A 123 -18.92 5.42 0.58
C ILE A 123 -18.61 4.73 -0.75
N GLY A 124 -18.53 3.42 -0.76
CA GLY A 124 -18.11 2.60 -1.91
C GLY A 124 -19.17 2.38 -3.00
N ARG A 125 -20.20 3.20 -3.09
CA ARG A 125 -21.27 3.10 -4.11
C ARG A 125 -20.96 3.89 -5.35
#